data_f3285200780874f3025b221a097a9531
#
_entry.id   f3285200780874f3025b221a097a9531
#
_cell.length_a   1.000
_cell.length_b   1.000
_cell.length_c   1.000
_cell.angle_alpha   90.00
_cell.angle_beta   90.00
_cell.angle_gamma   90.00
#
_symmetry.space_group_name_H-M   'P 1'
#
loop_
_entity.id
_entity.type
_entity.pdbx_description
1 polymer ?
#
loop_
_entity_poly.entity_id
_entity_poly.type
_entity_poly.pdbx_seq_one_letter_code
_entity_poly.pdbx_strand_id
1 'polypeptide(L)'
;WNPAEDIKCFQDIVAKFPHFQDEWLRDLPNEIWRPKAYDGKPFSIFETGGTTGMPKQRIGWEDYKIDYSAFSDTLSDEHFPRDHYWMMVGPTGPRRLRLAIEHLANVRGCSCYFVDLDPRWVKRLTASKQYDQARAYMDHVIDQATTILKHRSVSALFTTPKLLEAMAERKDLIKAGIKGVFCGGTTMDKQYTRFLVEEICENQIGFVPTYGNTLMGLARHRPFGADNDYSITYHAPQPRAVLRVVDPKQTGNLVDYDDWG
;
A
#
# COMPACT_ATOMS: atom_id res chain seq x y z
N TRP A 1 -2.67 -28.23 -21.97
CA TRP A 1 -3.21 -27.96 -20.64
C TRP A 1 -4.44 -27.04 -20.72
N ASN A 2 -5.57 -27.48 -20.19
CA ASN A 2 -6.81 -26.72 -20.17
C ASN A 2 -7.24 -26.46 -18.72
N PRO A 3 -7.01 -25.23 -18.19
CA PRO A 3 -7.33 -24.94 -16.80
C PRO A 3 -8.77 -25.23 -16.39
N ALA A 4 -9.72 -25.06 -17.32
CA ALA A 4 -11.14 -25.29 -17.05
C ALA A 4 -11.48 -26.79 -16.82
N GLU A 5 -10.68 -27.67 -17.39
CA GLU A 5 -10.84 -29.14 -17.24
C GLU A 5 -9.94 -29.69 -16.13
N ASP A 6 -8.75 -29.11 -16.00
CA ASP A 6 -7.70 -29.64 -15.13
C ASP A 6 -7.81 -29.15 -13.69
N ILE A 7 -8.41 -27.94 -13.46
CA ILE A 7 -8.55 -27.35 -12.13
C ILE A 7 -9.99 -27.54 -11.64
N LYS A 8 -10.17 -28.40 -10.64
CA LYS A 8 -11.48 -28.68 -10.03
C LYS A 8 -11.59 -28.21 -8.58
N CYS A 9 -10.46 -28.00 -7.93
CA CYS A 9 -10.40 -27.55 -6.54
C CYS A 9 -9.14 -26.71 -6.30
N PHE A 10 -9.05 -26.10 -5.13
CA PHE A 10 -7.91 -25.26 -4.76
C PHE A 10 -6.58 -26.02 -4.77
N GLN A 11 -6.59 -27.29 -4.35
CA GLN A 11 -5.40 -28.14 -4.35
C GLN A 11 -4.85 -28.36 -5.78
N ASP A 12 -5.72 -28.43 -6.77
CA ASP A 12 -5.29 -28.52 -8.18
C ASP A 12 -4.55 -27.25 -8.63
N ILE A 13 -4.95 -26.06 -8.15
CA ILE A 13 -4.23 -24.81 -8.43
C ILE A 13 -2.81 -24.91 -7.88
N VAL A 14 -2.67 -25.34 -6.62
CA VAL A 14 -1.36 -25.45 -5.96
C VAL A 14 -0.46 -26.48 -6.65
N ALA A 15 -1.04 -27.61 -7.10
CA ALA A 15 -0.29 -28.72 -7.68
C ALA A 15 0.03 -28.56 -9.17
N LYS A 16 -0.86 -27.91 -9.93
CA LYS A 16 -0.81 -27.92 -11.40
C LYS A 16 -0.50 -26.54 -12.00
N PHE A 17 -0.77 -25.46 -11.27
CA PHE A 17 -0.51 -24.11 -11.79
C PHE A 17 1.00 -23.82 -11.76
N PRO A 18 1.59 -23.35 -12.88
CA PRO A 18 3.01 -23.04 -12.89
C PRO A 18 3.31 -21.88 -11.95
N HIS A 19 4.42 -21.96 -11.24
CA HIS A 19 4.92 -20.85 -10.42
C HIS A 19 5.22 -19.66 -11.30
N PHE A 20 4.67 -18.52 -10.89
CA PHE A 20 4.88 -17.26 -11.57
C PHE A 20 6.24 -16.67 -11.17
N GLN A 21 7.03 -16.30 -12.14
CA GLN A 21 8.28 -15.59 -11.90
C GLN A 21 8.07 -14.09 -12.01
N ASP A 22 8.47 -13.39 -10.99
CA ASP A 22 8.25 -11.95 -10.82
C ASP A 22 8.93 -11.13 -11.94
N GLU A 23 10.06 -11.62 -12.48
CA GLU A 23 10.79 -11.03 -13.60
C GLU A 23 9.95 -10.95 -14.88
N TRP A 24 9.04 -11.88 -15.08
CA TRP A 24 8.18 -11.90 -16.27
C TRP A 24 7.34 -10.63 -16.41
N LEU A 25 6.93 -10.02 -15.30
CA LEU A 25 6.22 -8.72 -15.30
C LEU A 25 7.07 -7.55 -15.80
N ARG A 26 8.37 -7.73 -15.90
CA ARG A 26 9.32 -6.73 -16.41
C ARG A 26 9.76 -7.02 -17.82
N ASP A 27 10.02 -8.29 -18.09
CA ASP A 27 10.77 -8.73 -19.27
C ASP A 27 9.85 -9.17 -20.42
N LEU A 28 8.58 -9.48 -20.14
CA LEU A 28 7.63 -9.92 -21.15
C LEU A 28 6.63 -8.81 -21.54
N PRO A 29 6.21 -8.77 -22.81
CA PRO A 29 5.20 -7.82 -23.28
C PRO A 29 3.87 -7.94 -22.53
N ASN A 30 3.18 -6.83 -22.34
CA ASN A 30 1.90 -6.79 -21.65
C ASN A 30 0.82 -7.68 -22.28
N GLU A 31 0.90 -7.92 -23.57
CA GLU A 31 -0.03 -8.76 -24.34
C GLU A 31 -0.03 -10.21 -23.84
N ILE A 32 1.10 -10.70 -23.30
CA ILE A 32 1.21 -12.06 -22.74
C ILE A 32 0.41 -12.16 -21.42
N TRP A 33 0.33 -11.07 -20.68
CA TRP A 33 -0.36 -11.02 -19.38
C TRP A 33 -1.81 -10.59 -19.47
N ARG A 34 -2.23 -10.12 -20.64
CA ARG A 34 -3.62 -9.66 -20.81
C ARG A 34 -4.56 -10.84 -20.71
N PRO A 35 -5.45 -10.88 -19.71
CA PRO A 35 -6.48 -11.90 -19.66
C PRO A 35 -7.39 -11.81 -20.89
N LYS A 36 -7.77 -12.94 -21.47
CA LYS A 36 -8.69 -12.99 -22.63
C LYS A 36 -10.00 -12.23 -22.40
N ALA A 37 -10.47 -12.16 -21.15
CA ALA A 37 -11.64 -11.40 -20.77
C ALA A 37 -11.53 -9.88 -21.03
N TYR A 38 -10.31 -9.38 -21.27
CA TYR A 38 -10.03 -7.97 -21.60
C TYR A 38 -9.74 -7.74 -23.08
N ASP A 39 -9.89 -8.76 -23.93
CA ASP A 39 -9.76 -8.57 -25.37
C ASP A 39 -10.79 -7.56 -25.87
N GLY A 40 -10.30 -6.52 -26.56
CA GLY A 40 -11.12 -5.41 -27.04
C GLY A 40 -11.63 -4.44 -25.94
N LYS A 41 -11.22 -4.59 -24.68
CA LYS A 41 -11.61 -3.70 -23.58
C LYS A 41 -10.42 -2.86 -23.09
N PRO A 42 -10.66 -1.62 -22.66
CA PRO A 42 -9.62 -0.83 -21.99
C PRO A 42 -9.26 -1.45 -20.63
N PHE A 43 -8.02 -1.31 -20.23
CA PHE A 43 -7.50 -1.71 -18.91
C PHE A 43 -6.46 -0.70 -18.43
N SER A 44 -6.19 -0.71 -17.15
CA SER A 44 -5.13 0.09 -16.55
C SER A 44 -3.81 -0.69 -16.55
N ILE A 45 -2.70 0.01 -16.76
CA ILE A 45 -1.35 -0.53 -16.54
C ILE A 45 -0.80 0.09 -15.27
N PHE A 46 -0.44 -0.75 -14.30
CA PHE A 46 0.18 -0.34 -13.06
C PHE A 46 1.66 -0.68 -13.06
N GLU A 47 2.46 0.19 -12.47
CA GLU A 47 3.90 0.00 -12.35
C GLU A 47 4.34 -0.05 -10.88
N THR A 48 5.37 -0.85 -10.60
CA THR A 48 6.06 -0.83 -9.31
C THR A 48 7.06 0.33 -9.25
N GLY A 49 7.62 0.57 -8.05
CA GLY A 49 8.56 1.68 -7.83
C GLY A 49 9.87 1.61 -8.60
N GLY A 50 10.19 0.48 -9.28
CA GLY A 50 11.39 0.35 -10.12
C GLY A 50 12.70 0.65 -9.37
N THR A 51 12.97 -0.07 -8.28
CA THR A 51 14.18 0.19 -7.47
C THR A 51 15.49 -0.28 -8.13
N THR A 52 15.40 -1.26 -9.02
CA THR A 52 16.54 -1.99 -9.59
C THR A 52 16.57 -1.96 -11.12
N GLY A 53 15.93 -0.97 -11.74
CA GLY A 53 15.88 -0.86 -13.19
C GLY A 53 14.47 -0.62 -13.72
N MET A 54 14.09 -1.29 -14.80
CA MET A 54 12.77 -1.15 -15.41
C MET A 54 11.67 -1.57 -14.42
N PRO A 55 10.62 -0.76 -14.21
CA PRO A 55 9.54 -1.12 -13.30
C PRO A 55 8.79 -2.36 -13.82
N LYS A 56 8.34 -3.20 -12.90
CA LYS A 56 7.42 -4.29 -13.22
C LYS A 56 6.08 -3.69 -13.58
N GLN A 57 5.47 -4.20 -14.62
CA GLN A 57 4.15 -3.77 -15.07
C GLN A 57 3.11 -4.86 -14.80
N ARG A 58 1.92 -4.44 -14.44
CA ARG A 58 0.77 -5.32 -14.27
C ARG A 58 -0.44 -4.71 -14.93
N ILE A 59 -1.14 -5.50 -15.73
CA ILE A 59 -2.49 -5.15 -16.19
C ILE A 59 -3.42 -5.17 -14.97
N GLY A 60 -4.06 -4.02 -14.72
CA GLY A 60 -4.99 -3.85 -13.62
C GLY A 60 -6.43 -4.04 -14.07
N TRP A 61 -7.12 -4.94 -13.42
CA TRP A 61 -8.55 -4.94 -13.26
C TRP A 61 -8.88 -4.30 -11.90
N GLU A 62 -10.09 -3.87 -11.71
CA GLU A 62 -10.50 -3.11 -10.53
C GLU A 62 -10.57 -3.97 -9.22
N ASP A 63 -9.68 -4.95 -9.06
CA ASP A 63 -9.59 -5.84 -7.90
C ASP A 63 -9.32 -5.08 -6.59
N TYR A 64 -8.67 -3.91 -6.67
CA TYR A 64 -8.50 -3.04 -5.52
C TYR A 64 -9.82 -2.57 -4.92
N LYS A 65 -10.89 -2.48 -5.71
CA LYS A 65 -12.21 -2.10 -5.20
C LYS A 65 -12.72 -3.12 -4.18
N ILE A 66 -12.49 -4.41 -4.44
CA ILE A 66 -12.90 -5.50 -3.54
C ILE A 66 -12.12 -5.40 -2.23
N ASP A 67 -10.80 -5.29 -2.30
CA ASP A 67 -9.94 -5.24 -1.12
C ASP A 67 -10.23 -4.02 -0.25
N TYR A 68 -10.33 -2.85 -0.87
CA TYR A 68 -10.47 -1.59 -0.14
C TYR A 68 -11.91 -1.34 0.34
N SER A 69 -12.94 -1.86 -0.34
CA SER A 69 -14.29 -1.87 0.21
C SER A 69 -14.37 -2.72 1.48
N ALA A 70 -13.86 -3.96 1.43
CA ALA A 70 -13.80 -4.81 2.60
C ALA A 70 -12.88 -4.27 3.71
N PHE A 71 -11.85 -3.50 3.37
CA PHE A 71 -11.00 -2.81 4.34
C PHE A 71 -11.73 -1.65 5.02
N SER A 72 -12.56 -0.90 4.27
CA SER A 72 -13.41 0.16 4.83
C SER A 72 -14.26 -0.31 6.01
N ASP A 73 -14.78 -1.54 5.96
CA ASP A 73 -15.62 -2.10 7.01
C ASP A 73 -14.86 -2.37 8.33
N THR A 74 -13.53 -2.35 8.29
CA THR A 74 -12.68 -2.53 9.47
C THR A 74 -12.25 -1.22 10.13
N LEU A 75 -12.55 -0.09 9.51
CA LEU A 75 -12.13 1.22 9.98
C LEU A 75 -13.14 1.82 10.95
N SER A 76 -12.66 2.30 12.10
CA SER A 76 -13.45 3.07 13.05
C SER A 76 -13.94 4.38 12.41
N ASP A 77 -15.21 4.71 12.57
CA ASP A 77 -15.76 6.01 12.15
C ASP A 77 -15.27 7.17 13.04
N GLU A 78 -14.78 6.88 14.24
CA GLU A 78 -14.15 7.85 15.12
C GLU A 78 -12.87 8.42 14.52
N HIS A 79 -11.98 7.53 14.06
CA HIS A 79 -10.68 7.91 13.50
C HIS A 79 -10.73 8.15 11.99
N PHE A 80 -11.65 7.51 11.30
CA PHE A 80 -11.82 7.66 9.85
C PHE A 80 -13.27 8.05 9.54
N PRO A 81 -13.70 9.26 9.92
CA PRO A 81 -15.10 9.68 9.78
C PRO A 81 -15.54 9.68 8.32
N ARG A 82 -16.86 9.48 8.14
CA ARG A 82 -17.52 9.54 6.83
C ARG A 82 -17.82 11.00 6.45
N ASP A 83 -18.02 11.22 5.14
CA ASP A 83 -18.43 12.53 4.59
C ASP A 83 -17.45 13.68 4.90
N HIS A 84 -16.15 13.34 4.90
CA HIS A 84 -15.05 14.28 5.17
C HIS A 84 -14.06 14.33 4.00
N TYR A 85 -13.00 15.15 4.16
CA TYR A 85 -11.88 15.19 3.23
C TYR A 85 -10.71 14.38 3.78
N TRP A 86 -10.09 13.63 2.89
CA TRP A 86 -8.86 12.88 3.13
C TRP A 86 -7.71 13.49 2.33
N MET A 87 -6.48 13.12 2.65
CA MET A 87 -5.32 13.51 1.86
C MET A 87 -4.35 12.32 1.74
N MET A 88 -3.93 12.07 0.52
CA MET A 88 -2.82 11.16 0.24
C MET A 88 -1.58 11.98 -0.10
N VAL A 89 -0.48 11.74 0.62
CA VAL A 89 0.85 12.27 0.33
C VAL A 89 1.76 11.10 -0.01
N GLY A 90 2.08 10.94 -1.28
CA GLY A 90 2.83 9.78 -1.74
C GLY A 90 2.73 9.57 -3.26
N PRO A 91 3.15 8.41 -3.76
CA PRO A 91 3.21 8.18 -5.20
C PRO A 91 1.82 8.04 -5.82
N THR A 92 1.39 9.06 -6.56
CA THR A 92 0.10 9.10 -7.27
C THR A 92 0.20 8.74 -8.76
N GLY A 93 1.41 8.52 -9.31
CA GLY A 93 1.69 8.22 -10.71
C GLY A 93 1.06 6.91 -11.20
N PRO A 94 1.71 6.13 -12.09
CA PRO A 94 1.13 4.93 -12.72
C PRO A 94 0.99 3.76 -11.73
N ARG A 95 0.52 4.03 -10.53
CA ARG A 95 0.37 3.06 -9.45
C ARG A 95 -1.08 2.91 -9.05
N ARG A 96 -1.47 1.68 -8.80
CA ARG A 96 -2.83 1.37 -8.36
C ARG A 96 -3.19 2.02 -7.01
N LEU A 97 -2.18 2.45 -6.23
CA LEU A 97 -2.39 2.97 -4.88
C LEU A 97 -3.28 4.22 -4.86
N ARG A 98 -3.09 5.16 -5.79
CA ARG A 98 -3.96 6.33 -5.90
C ARG A 98 -5.42 5.93 -6.10
N LEU A 99 -5.70 5.07 -7.09
CA LEU A 99 -7.06 4.62 -7.39
C LEU A 99 -7.68 3.86 -6.20
N ALA A 100 -6.87 3.10 -5.49
CA ALA A 100 -7.29 2.36 -4.31
C ALA A 100 -7.67 3.28 -3.14
N ILE A 101 -6.88 4.32 -2.88
CA ILE A 101 -7.17 5.30 -1.81
C ILE A 101 -8.36 6.19 -2.19
N GLU A 102 -8.45 6.60 -3.45
CA GLU A 102 -9.61 7.35 -3.95
C GLU A 102 -10.89 6.51 -3.79
N HIS A 103 -10.84 5.24 -4.15
CA HIS A 103 -11.97 4.32 -3.96
C HIS A 103 -12.33 4.14 -2.48
N LEU A 104 -11.33 3.94 -1.61
CA LEU A 104 -11.55 3.82 -0.16
C LEU A 104 -12.24 5.06 0.42
N ALA A 105 -11.76 6.26 0.04
CA ALA A 105 -12.39 7.51 0.45
C ALA A 105 -13.85 7.57 -0.04
N ASN A 106 -14.08 7.28 -1.32
CA ASN A 106 -15.41 7.35 -1.93
C ASN A 106 -16.42 6.38 -1.28
N VAL A 107 -16.00 5.17 -0.92
CA VAL A 107 -16.86 4.19 -0.20
C VAL A 107 -17.32 4.74 1.16
N ARG A 108 -16.56 5.67 1.74
CA ARG A 108 -16.89 6.33 3.01
C ARG A 108 -17.55 7.71 2.81
N GLY A 109 -17.96 8.07 1.59
CA GLY A 109 -18.54 9.39 1.29
C GLY A 109 -17.51 10.52 1.29
N CYS A 110 -16.22 10.20 1.34
CA CYS A 110 -15.13 11.16 1.45
C CYS A 110 -14.56 11.52 0.08
N SER A 111 -13.99 12.73 -0.03
CA SER A 111 -13.18 13.15 -1.17
C SER A 111 -11.70 13.23 -0.74
N CYS A 112 -10.78 12.96 -1.66
CA CYS A 112 -9.36 12.89 -1.32
C CYS A 112 -8.53 13.93 -2.09
N TYR A 113 -7.70 14.69 -1.38
CA TYR A 113 -6.62 15.48 -1.96
C TYR A 113 -5.42 14.58 -2.24
N PHE A 114 -4.72 14.83 -3.34
CA PHE A 114 -3.54 14.07 -3.73
C PHE A 114 -2.34 15.00 -3.87
N VAL A 115 -1.31 14.73 -3.08
CA VAL A 115 0.01 15.39 -3.20
C VAL A 115 0.99 14.33 -3.69
N ASP A 116 1.53 14.55 -4.88
CA ASP A 116 2.39 13.57 -5.54
C ASP A 116 3.83 13.64 -5.05
N LEU A 117 4.37 12.47 -4.77
CA LEU A 117 5.80 12.24 -4.57
C LEU A 117 6.28 11.18 -5.56
N ASP A 118 7.24 11.50 -6.42
CA ASP A 118 7.91 10.48 -7.24
C ASP A 118 9.13 9.89 -6.50
N PRO A 119 9.01 8.69 -5.91
CA PRO A 119 10.12 8.06 -5.22
C PRO A 119 11.26 7.61 -6.17
N ARG A 120 10.99 7.49 -7.48
CA ARG A 120 12.04 7.20 -8.48
C ARG A 120 12.96 8.40 -8.63
N TRP A 121 12.39 9.60 -8.61
CA TRP A 121 13.17 10.83 -8.65
C TRP A 121 14.03 11.00 -7.40
N VAL A 122 13.44 10.81 -6.22
CA VAL A 122 14.18 10.86 -4.94
C VAL A 122 15.35 9.85 -4.95
N LYS A 123 15.10 8.61 -5.37
CA LYS A 123 16.14 7.58 -5.47
C LYS A 123 17.25 7.96 -6.45
N ARG A 124 16.90 8.52 -7.60
CA ARG A 124 17.87 8.99 -8.59
C ARG A 124 18.77 10.09 -8.03
N LEU A 125 18.18 11.09 -7.39
CA LEU A 125 18.94 12.17 -6.74
C LEU A 125 19.86 11.63 -5.65
N THR A 126 19.38 10.72 -4.80
CA THR A 126 20.18 10.09 -3.75
C THR A 126 21.32 9.26 -4.32
N ALA A 127 21.06 8.43 -5.34
CA ALA A 127 22.10 7.64 -6.02
C ALA A 127 23.17 8.51 -6.68
N SER A 128 22.78 9.69 -7.18
CA SER A 128 23.68 10.69 -7.75
C SER A 128 24.31 11.62 -6.70
N LYS A 129 24.11 11.34 -5.39
CA LYS A 129 24.62 12.14 -4.26
C LYS A 129 24.13 13.61 -4.26
N GLN A 130 23.01 13.88 -4.90
CA GLN A 130 22.37 15.22 -4.96
C GLN A 130 21.40 15.39 -3.78
N TYR A 131 21.93 15.29 -2.57
CA TYR A 131 21.13 15.27 -1.34
C TYR A 131 20.35 16.56 -1.09
N ASP A 132 20.92 17.72 -1.42
CA ASP A 132 20.25 19.01 -1.27
C ASP A 132 19.04 19.14 -2.20
N GLN A 133 19.14 18.64 -3.42
CA GLN A 133 18.02 18.62 -4.36
C GLN A 133 16.93 17.63 -3.92
N ALA A 134 17.34 16.46 -3.40
CA ALA A 134 16.39 15.50 -2.84
C ALA A 134 15.64 16.09 -1.65
N ARG A 135 16.35 16.80 -0.77
CA ARG A 135 15.76 17.53 0.37
C ARG A 135 14.79 18.61 -0.11
N ALA A 136 15.22 19.48 -1.01
CA ALA A 136 14.39 20.56 -1.55
C ALA A 136 13.10 20.04 -2.19
N TYR A 137 13.17 18.90 -2.90
CA TYR A 137 11.99 18.26 -3.45
C TYR A 137 11.05 17.71 -2.35
N MET A 138 11.61 17.04 -1.34
CA MET A 138 10.82 16.56 -0.19
C MET A 138 10.16 17.73 0.56
N ASP A 139 10.91 18.82 0.79
CA ASP A 139 10.39 20.04 1.42
C ASP A 139 9.23 20.63 0.63
N HIS A 140 9.34 20.70 -0.69
CA HIS A 140 8.25 21.14 -1.57
C HIS A 140 6.98 20.29 -1.43
N VAL A 141 7.12 18.96 -1.36
CA VAL A 141 6.00 18.03 -1.18
C VAL A 141 5.32 18.27 0.19
N ILE A 142 6.12 18.41 1.25
CA ILE A 142 5.63 18.66 2.60
C ILE A 142 4.94 20.05 2.68
N ASP A 143 5.49 21.06 2.02
CA ASP A 143 4.89 22.40 1.99
C ASP A 143 3.53 22.41 1.29
N GLN A 144 3.37 21.66 0.20
CA GLN A 144 2.06 21.47 -0.43
C GLN A 144 1.06 20.81 0.53
N ALA A 145 1.46 19.72 1.18
CA ALA A 145 0.60 18.98 2.11
C ALA A 145 0.19 19.88 3.30
N THR A 146 1.15 20.55 3.94
CA THR A 146 0.89 21.45 5.08
C THR A 146 0.08 22.68 4.70
N THR A 147 0.21 23.17 3.48
CA THR A 147 -0.64 24.26 2.95
C THR A 147 -2.09 23.79 2.82
N ILE A 148 -2.33 22.58 2.33
CA ILE A 148 -3.69 22.01 2.30
C ILE A 148 -4.25 21.91 3.72
N LEU A 149 -3.48 21.35 4.67
CA LEU A 149 -3.88 21.22 6.08
C LEU A 149 -4.16 22.57 6.75
N LYS A 150 -3.52 23.63 6.32
CA LYS A 150 -3.74 25.00 6.84
C LYS A 150 -5.08 25.58 6.38
N HIS A 151 -5.51 25.26 5.18
CA HIS A 151 -6.65 25.93 4.53
C HIS A 151 -7.87 25.02 4.33
N ARG A 152 -7.75 23.72 4.59
CA ARG A 152 -8.79 22.73 4.35
C ARG A 152 -8.97 21.81 5.56
N SER A 153 -10.20 21.39 5.79
CA SER A 153 -10.54 20.44 6.85
C SER A 153 -10.27 19.02 6.36
N VAL A 154 -9.09 18.48 6.66
CA VAL A 154 -8.71 17.11 6.35
C VAL A 154 -8.78 16.27 7.61
N SER A 155 -9.46 15.12 7.56
CA SER A 155 -9.63 14.26 8.74
C SER A 155 -8.75 12.99 8.71
N ALA A 156 -8.30 12.57 7.54
CA ALA A 156 -7.45 11.39 7.44
C ALA A 156 -6.31 11.58 6.42
N LEU A 157 -5.15 11.00 6.75
CA LEU A 157 -3.96 10.98 5.91
C LEU A 157 -3.67 9.56 5.43
N PHE A 158 -3.22 9.45 4.18
CA PHE A 158 -2.52 8.26 3.68
C PHE A 158 -1.10 8.68 3.27
N THR A 159 -0.08 8.10 3.92
CA THR A 159 1.30 8.52 3.69
C THR A 159 2.31 7.42 4.04
N THR A 160 3.60 7.74 3.96
CA THR A 160 4.68 6.89 4.48
C THR A 160 5.12 7.38 5.87
N PRO A 161 5.75 6.52 6.69
CA PRO A 161 6.22 6.92 8.01
C PRO A 161 7.09 8.17 8.00
N LYS A 162 8.05 8.24 7.09
CA LYS A 162 8.98 9.39 6.98
C LYS A 162 8.31 10.71 6.56
N LEU A 163 7.29 10.63 5.71
CA LEU A 163 6.50 11.81 5.36
C LEU A 163 5.60 12.24 6.52
N LEU A 164 5.09 11.29 7.28
CA LEU A 164 4.30 11.59 8.49
C LEU A 164 5.13 12.34 9.53
N GLU A 165 6.36 11.86 9.84
CA GLU A 165 7.30 12.58 10.70
C GLU A 165 7.55 14.01 10.19
N ALA A 166 7.94 14.15 8.94
CA ALA A 166 8.27 15.45 8.36
C ALA A 166 7.07 16.43 8.33
N MET A 167 5.83 15.92 8.19
CA MET A 167 4.64 16.74 8.35
C MET A 167 4.40 17.14 9.80
N ALA A 168 4.58 16.21 10.75
CA ALA A 168 4.40 16.47 12.18
C ALA A 168 5.41 17.49 12.73
N GLU A 169 6.65 17.50 12.24
CA GLU A 169 7.66 18.52 12.57
C GLU A 169 7.23 19.94 12.18
N ARG A 170 6.41 20.08 11.15
CA ARG A 170 5.98 21.38 10.61
C ARG A 170 4.58 21.80 11.00
N LYS A 171 3.76 20.84 11.41
CA LYS A 171 2.35 21.06 11.68
C LYS A 171 1.85 20.14 12.76
N ASP A 172 1.24 20.71 13.79
CA ASP A 172 0.47 19.97 14.77
C ASP A 172 -0.73 19.31 14.06
N LEU A 173 -0.65 18.00 13.87
CA LEU A 173 -1.62 17.22 13.11
C LEU A 173 -2.97 17.13 13.83
N ILE A 174 -2.96 17.08 15.15
CA ILE A 174 -4.19 17.04 15.96
C ILE A 174 -4.94 18.37 15.82
N LYS A 175 -4.25 19.49 16.00
CA LYS A 175 -4.85 20.83 15.81
C LYS A 175 -5.25 21.09 14.36
N ALA A 176 -4.61 20.41 13.40
CA ALA A 176 -5.02 20.45 11.99
C ALA A 176 -6.31 19.67 11.72
N GLY A 177 -6.80 18.88 12.68
CA GLY A 177 -8.03 18.13 12.58
C GLY A 177 -7.86 16.69 12.08
N ILE A 178 -6.62 16.18 11.99
CA ILE A 178 -6.36 14.80 11.61
C ILE A 178 -6.83 13.88 12.73
N LYS A 179 -7.65 12.89 12.36
CA LYS A 179 -8.20 11.88 13.26
C LYS A 179 -7.66 10.49 12.97
N GLY A 180 -7.21 10.24 11.75
CA GLY A 180 -6.68 8.95 11.35
C GLY A 180 -5.55 9.03 10.33
N VAL A 181 -4.62 8.09 10.41
CA VAL A 181 -3.48 7.98 9.50
C VAL A 181 -3.34 6.53 9.02
N PHE A 182 -3.30 6.36 7.71
CA PHE A 182 -2.83 5.14 7.07
C PHE A 182 -1.35 5.30 6.75
N CYS A 183 -0.54 4.36 7.19
CA CYS A 183 0.89 4.43 7.03
C CYS A 183 1.46 3.15 6.42
N GLY A 184 2.19 3.27 5.32
CA GLY A 184 2.73 2.11 4.62
C GLY A 184 3.87 2.45 3.66
N GLY A 185 4.27 1.46 2.86
CA GLY A 185 5.31 1.63 1.84
C GLY A 185 6.74 1.43 2.31
N THR A 186 6.97 1.31 3.61
CA THR A 186 8.27 0.95 4.21
C THR A 186 8.05 0.03 5.41
N THR A 187 9.10 -0.74 5.76
CA THR A 187 9.08 -1.55 6.97
C THR A 187 9.06 -0.66 8.21
N MET A 188 8.24 -1.02 9.17
CA MET A 188 8.18 -0.41 10.50
C MET A 188 8.47 -1.49 11.52
N ASP A 189 9.56 -1.35 12.27
CA ASP A 189 9.83 -2.19 13.44
C ASP A 189 8.99 -1.76 14.64
N LYS A 190 9.04 -2.51 15.70
CA LYS A 190 8.27 -2.27 16.92
C LYS A 190 8.55 -0.90 17.55
N GLN A 191 9.82 -0.51 17.63
CA GLN A 191 10.23 0.75 18.25
C GLN A 191 9.75 1.95 17.43
N TYR A 192 9.89 1.85 16.11
CA TYR A 192 9.44 2.90 15.22
C TYR A 192 7.91 2.99 15.17
N THR A 193 7.21 1.85 15.21
CA THR A 193 5.74 1.84 15.30
C THR A 193 5.27 2.49 16.59
N ARG A 194 5.91 2.17 17.72
CA ARG A 194 5.64 2.81 19.01
C ARG A 194 5.81 4.32 18.95
N PHE A 195 6.94 4.78 18.41
CA PHE A 195 7.22 6.20 18.24
C PHE A 195 6.14 6.90 17.43
N LEU A 196 5.73 6.32 16.30
CA LEU A 196 4.68 6.91 15.46
C LEU A 196 3.34 7.00 16.19
N VAL A 197 2.98 6.00 16.97
CA VAL A 197 1.70 5.96 17.70
C VAL A 197 1.73 6.87 18.93
N GLU A 198 2.77 6.77 19.75
CA GLU A 198 2.83 7.49 21.04
C GLU A 198 3.25 8.95 20.89
N GLU A 199 4.26 9.23 20.05
CA GLU A 199 4.85 10.57 19.95
C GLU A 199 4.27 11.39 18.79
N ILE A 200 4.10 10.78 17.61
CA ILE A 200 3.60 11.50 16.44
C ILE A 200 2.06 11.60 16.44
N CYS A 201 1.40 10.50 16.76
CA CYS A 201 -0.07 10.45 16.83
C CYS A 201 -0.61 10.75 18.24
N GLU A 202 0.25 10.87 19.26
CA GLU A 202 -0.06 11.16 20.67
C GLU A 202 -1.18 10.26 21.24
N ASN A 203 -1.32 9.04 20.75
CA ASN A 203 -2.45 8.15 21.05
C ASN A 203 -3.85 8.75 20.80
N GLN A 204 -3.94 9.86 20.06
CA GLN A 204 -5.20 10.55 19.75
C GLN A 204 -5.61 10.38 18.29
N ILE A 205 -4.63 10.18 17.40
CA ILE A 205 -4.87 9.89 15.99
C ILE A 205 -4.86 8.38 15.78
N GLY A 206 -5.91 7.84 15.18
CA GLY A 206 -5.96 6.41 14.84
C GLY A 206 -4.87 6.05 13.83
N PHE A 207 -4.01 5.12 14.19
CA PHE A 207 -2.89 4.69 13.35
C PHE A 207 -3.17 3.33 12.72
N VAL A 208 -3.19 3.26 11.40
CA VAL A 208 -3.47 2.05 10.62
C VAL A 208 -2.28 1.73 9.73
N PRO A 209 -1.43 0.77 10.13
CA PRO A 209 -0.35 0.29 9.27
C PRO A 209 -0.93 -0.47 8.08
N THR A 210 -0.39 -0.20 6.89
CA THR A 210 -0.80 -0.85 5.66
C THR A 210 0.36 -1.58 5.00
N TYR A 211 0.14 -2.82 4.60
CA TYR A 211 1.08 -3.59 3.80
C TYR A 211 0.40 -4.04 2.52
N GLY A 212 1.09 -3.90 1.42
CA GLY A 212 0.57 -4.36 0.15
C GLY A 212 1.62 -4.36 -0.95
N ASN A 213 1.35 -5.13 -1.96
CA ASN A 213 2.13 -5.12 -3.19
C ASN A 213 1.22 -5.18 -4.42
N THR A 214 1.82 -5.02 -5.59
CA THR A 214 1.09 -4.95 -6.85
C THR A 214 0.35 -6.24 -7.20
N LEU A 215 0.81 -7.40 -6.74
CA LEU A 215 0.20 -8.70 -7.04
C LEU A 215 -0.85 -9.10 -5.99
N MET A 216 -0.48 -9.04 -4.71
CA MET A 216 -1.33 -9.50 -3.62
C MET A 216 -2.48 -8.53 -3.33
N GLY A 217 -2.23 -7.23 -3.41
CA GLY A 217 -3.17 -6.20 -2.96
C GLY A 217 -2.89 -5.74 -1.53
N LEU A 218 -3.92 -5.46 -0.74
CA LEU A 218 -3.84 -4.93 0.61
C LEU A 218 -3.98 -6.05 1.65
N ALA A 219 -2.95 -6.24 2.47
CA ALA A 219 -3.02 -7.06 3.67
C ALA A 219 -3.52 -6.23 4.85
N ARG A 220 -4.39 -6.82 5.67
CA ARG A 220 -4.91 -6.19 6.89
C ARG A 220 -4.00 -6.52 8.06
N HIS A 221 -3.88 -5.58 8.98
CA HIS A 221 -3.19 -5.85 10.25
C HIS A 221 -4.15 -6.43 11.30
N ARG A 222 -3.62 -7.18 12.25
CA ARG A 222 -4.30 -7.50 13.50
C ARG A 222 -4.20 -6.32 14.47
N PRO A 223 -5.08 -6.23 15.49
CA PRO A 223 -4.90 -5.25 16.55
C PRO A 223 -3.48 -5.31 17.13
N PHE A 224 -2.89 -4.17 17.36
CA PHE A 224 -1.55 -4.03 17.93
C PHE A 224 -1.52 -2.82 18.87
N GLY A 225 -0.55 -2.81 19.78
CA GLY A 225 -0.40 -1.77 20.79
C GLY A 225 0.61 -2.20 21.85
N ALA A 226 0.56 -1.61 23.04
CA ALA A 226 1.46 -1.92 24.14
C ALA A 226 1.41 -3.41 24.55
N ASP A 227 0.23 -4.03 24.48
CA ASP A 227 0.03 -5.44 24.87
C ASP A 227 0.84 -6.43 24.04
N ASN A 228 1.19 -6.11 22.81
CA ASN A 228 2.02 -6.92 21.92
C ASN A 228 3.32 -6.23 21.50
N ASP A 229 3.77 -5.27 22.31
CA ASP A 229 5.00 -4.52 22.07
C ASP A 229 5.01 -3.84 20.68
N TYR A 230 3.86 -3.31 20.25
CA TYR A 230 3.66 -2.66 18.95
C TYR A 230 4.06 -3.51 17.73
N SER A 231 4.01 -4.84 17.88
CA SER A 231 4.30 -5.77 16.79
C SER A 231 3.16 -5.82 15.81
N ILE A 232 3.41 -5.44 14.55
CA ILE A 232 2.41 -5.48 13.49
C ILE A 232 2.39 -6.86 12.84
N THR A 233 1.26 -7.53 12.91
CA THR A 233 1.01 -8.80 12.19
C THR A 233 0.00 -8.57 11.09
N TYR A 234 0.35 -8.95 9.87
CA TYR A 234 -0.53 -8.86 8.71
C TYR A 234 -1.11 -10.21 8.34
N HIS A 235 -2.28 -10.19 7.70
CA HIS A 235 -2.88 -11.37 7.08
C HIS A 235 -3.37 -11.05 5.66
N ALA A 236 -3.37 -12.08 4.80
CA ALA A 236 -3.77 -11.94 3.41
C ALA A 236 -5.20 -11.41 3.26
N PRO A 237 -5.51 -10.67 2.18
CA PRO A 237 -6.87 -10.23 1.86
C PRO A 237 -7.73 -11.41 1.40
N GLN A 238 -8.32 -12.12 2.36
CA GLN A 238 -9.21 -13.24 2.09
C GLN A 238 -10.58 -12.77 1.59
N PRO A 239 -11.27 -13.55 0.74
CA PRO A 239 -10.85 -14.86 0.18
C PRO A 239 -9.97 -14.75 -1.07
N ARG A 240 -9.62 -13.54 -1.50
CA ARG A 240 -8.94 -13.27 -2.77
C ARG A 240 -7.49 -13.74 -2.83
N ALA A 241 -6.78 -13.76 -1.72
CA ALA A 241 -5.41 -14.23 -1.65
C ALA A 241 -5.21 -15.23 -0.51
N VAL A 242 -4.43 -16.26 -0.77
CA VAL A 242 -3.98 -17.25 0.20
C VAL A 242 -2.46 -17.18 0.27
N LEU A 243 -1.91 -17.05 1.48
CA LEU A 243 -0.48 -17.11 1.71
C LEU A 243 -0.10 -18.50 2.21
N ARG A 244 1.01 -19.01 1.70
CA ARG A 244 1.62 -20.26 2.16
C ARG A 244 3.12 -20.05 2.31
N VAL A 245 3.68 -20.67 3.32
CA VAL A 245 5.12 -20.70 3.55
C VAL A 245 5.67 -21.93 2.83
N VAL A 246 6.73 -21.78 2.08
CA VAL A 246 7.35 -22.84 1.29
C VAL A 246 8.85 -22.91 1.60
N ASP A 247 9.43 -24.09 1.42
CA ASP A 247 10.88 -24.25 1.50
C ASP A 247 11.56 -23.40 0.42
N PRO A 248 12.47 -22.47 0.78
CA PRO A 248 13.14 -21.60 -0.20
C PRO A 248 14.02 -22.37 -1.19
N LYS A 249 14.44 -23.61 -0.86
CA LYS A 249 15.24 -24.48 -1.75
C LYS A 249 14.37 -25.41 -2.60
N GLN A 250 13.16 -25.68 -2.15
CA GLN A 250 12.21 -26.58 -2.82
C GLN A 250 10.80 -25.97 -2.76
N THR A 251 10.56 -24.94 -3.56
CA THR A 251 9.33 -24.13 -3.54
C THR A 251 8.02 -24.91 -3.76
N GLY A 252 8.11 -26.19 -4.18
CA GLY A 252 6.96 -27.10 -4.22
C GLY A 252 6.56 -27.69 -2.86
N ASN A 253 7.43 -27.61 -1.87
CA ASN A 253 7.18 -28.14 -0.53
C ASN A 253 6.66 -27.05 0.40
N LEU A 254 5.53 -27.32 1.03
CA LEU A 254 5.04 -26.49 2.13
C LEU A 254 5.85 -26.81 3.38
N VAL A 255 6.13 -25.79 4.18
CA VAL A 255 6.67 -25.95 5.53
C VAL A 255 5.56 -25.76 6.54
N ASP A 256 5.66 -26.49 7.66
CA ASP A 256 4.73 -26.36 8.77
C ASP A 256 5.01 -25.09 9.61
N TYR A 257 4.09 -24.78 10.53
CA TYR A 257 4.29 -23.75 11.52
C TYR A 257 5.54 -24.10 12.34
N ASP A 258 6.35 -23.07 12.61
CA ASP A 258 7.64 -23.14 13.33
C ASP A 258 8.84 -23.62 12.48
N ASP A 259 8.65 -24.05 11.25
CA ASP A 259 9.73 -24.26 10.30
C ASP A 259 10.06 -22.98 9.52
N TRP A 260 11.34 -22.83 9.17
CA TRP A 260 11.78 -21.68 8.36
C TRP A 260 11.57 -21.96 6.87
N GLY A 261 10.76 -21.11 6.25
CA GLY A 261 10.51 -21.11 4.81
C GLY A 261 11.23 -19.99 4.08
#